data_2d97ee67f37ac2f0a29da26823ae013a
#
_entry.id   2d97ee67f37ac2f0a29da26823ae013a
#
_cell.length_a   1.000
_cell.length_b   1.000
_cell.length_c   1.000
_cell.angle_alpha   90.00
_cell.angle_beta   90.00
_cell.angle_gamma   90.00
#
_symmetry.space_group_name_H-M   'P 1'
#
loop_
_entity.id
_entity.type
_entity.pdbx_description
1 polymer ?
#
loop_
_entity_poly.entity_id
_entity_poly.type
_entity_poly.pdbx_seq_one_letter_code
_entity_poly.pdbx_strand_id
1 'polypeptide(L)'
;MRPIAVYLEVAPKRTFAGASDWPGWARSGRTEADAIQSLLAYAPRYASVVGAGFEAPSILSDLAVVERLQGNVTTEFGAPGKVPEADGRELDGLELERQVGLLEAAWKALDTAADAARGVTLATGPRGGGRDLEKMLEHVAGAESSYLRKLGARYVGPPDDVAELRRTVVESLRARAHGEPLANPTAVKQAWSPRYFVRRAAWHVLDHAWELEDRVTVAADPA
;
A
#
# COMPACT_ATOMS: atom_id res chain seq x y z
N MET A 1 16.18 14.23 -14.64
CA MET A 1 15.78 13.45 -13.45
C MET A 1 16.38 12.05 -13.56
N ARG A 2 16.80 11.41 -12.44
CA ARG A 2 17.19 10.00 -12.46
C ARG A 2 15.90 9.16 -12.55
N PRO A 3 15.82 8.15 -13.45
CA PRO A 3 14.64 7.32 -13.56
C PRO A 3 14.28 6.63 -12.22
N ILE A 4 12.99 6.54 -11.93
CA ILE A 4 12.49 5.87 -10.72
C ILE A 4 12.61 4.36 -10.93
N ALA A 5 13.25 3.69 -9.97
CA ALA A 5 13.39 2.25 -9.96
C ALA A 5 12.05 1.55 -9.74
N VAL A 6 11.70 0.61 -10.63
CA VAL A 6 10.45 -0.16 -10.61
C VAL A 6 10.77 -1.65 -10.58
N TYR A 7 10.09 -2.41 -9.72
CA TYR A 7 10.07 -3.86 -9.79
C TYR A 7 8.78 -4.35 -10.48
N LEU A 8 8.85 -5.48 -11.11
CA LEU A 8 7.69 -6.18 -11.67
C LEU A 8 7.48 -7.50 -10.93
N GLU A 9 6.22 -7.81 -10.63
CA GLU A 9 5.80 -9.10 -10.11
C GLU A 9 4.89 -9.75 -11.15
N VAL A 10 5.43 -10.73 -11.90
CA VAL A 10 4.83 -11.28 -13.11
C VAL A 10 4.20 -12.63 -12.84
N ALA A 11 2.88 -12.74 -13.03
CA ALA A 11 2.14 -13.99 -13.01
C ALA A 11 1.41 -14.21 -14.35
N PRO A 12 0.88 -15.40 -14.62
CA PRO A 12 0.33 -15.74 -15.94
C PRO A 12 -0.77 -14.82 -16.47
N LYS A 13 -1.61 -14.26 -15.57
CA LYS A 13 -2.76 -13.43 -15.97
C LYS A 13 -2.69 -12.00 -15.43
N ARG A 14 -1.70 -11.69 -14.60
CA ARG A 14 -1.57 -10.39 -13.94
C ARG A 14 -0.12 -10.07 -13.65
N THR A 15 0.26 -8.85 -13.93
CA THR A 15 1.55 -8.28 -13.53
C THR A 15 1.30 -7.08 -12.63
N PHE A 16 2.08 -6.95 -11.55
CA PHE A 16 2.20 -5.71 -10.80
C PHE A 16 3.48 -5.00 -11.17
N ALA A 17 3.42 -3.69 -11.32
CA ALA A 17 4.56 -2.79 -11.33
C ALA A 17 4.51 -1.96 -10.04
N GLY A 18 5.62 -1.87 -9.33
CA GLY A 18 5.71 -1.10 -8.09
C GLY A 18 7.03 -0.35 -7.99
N ALA A 19 6.99 0.87 -7.48
CA ALA A 19 8.18 1.69 -7.29
C ALA A 19 8.99 1.21 -6.09
N SER A 20 10.29 1.02 -6.26
CA SER A 20 11.16 0.42 -5.22
C SER A 20 11.30 1.30 -3.99
N ASP A 21 11.45 2.62 -4.17
CA ASP A 21 11.68 3.57 -3.09
C ASP A 21 10.44 4.40 -2.70
N TRP A 22 9.28 4.10 -3.33
CA TRP A 22 8.00 4.79 -3.09
C TRP A 22 6.91 3.78 -2.71
N PRO A 23 6.91 3.27 -1.47
CA PRO A 23 5.92 2.29 -1.00
C PRO A 23 4.50 2.83 -1.14
N GLY A 24 3.57 1.93 -1.50
CA GLY A 24 2.19 2.30 -1.78
C GLY A 24 1.92 2.58 -3.27
N TRP A 25 2.91 3.05 -4.03
CA TRP A 25 2.76 3.27 -5.46
C TRP A 25 3.05 1.98 -6.23
N ALA A 26 2.01 1.18 -6.41
CA ALA A 26 2.03 -0.02 -7.22
C ALA A 26 0.67 -0.23 -7.91
N ARG A 27 0.70 -0.61 -9.19
CA ARG A 27 -0.49 -0.86 -10.00
C ARG A 27 -0.34 -2.15 -10.79
N SER A 28 -1.46 -2.71 -11.23
CA SER A 28 -1.44 -3.95 -12.01
C SER A 28 -1.99 -3.76 -13.41
N GLY A 29 -1.55 -4.66 -14.30
CA GLY A 29 -2.04 -4.81 -15.66
C GLY A 29 -2.06 -6.27 -16.07
N ARG A 30 -2.52 -6.55 -17.30
CA ARG A 30 -2.50 -7.89 -17.86
C ARG A 30 -1.10 -8.31 -18.31
N THR A 31 -0.35 -7.32 -18.79
CA THR A 31 1.04 -7.46 -19.26
C THR A 31 1.96 -6.56 -18.46
N GLU A 32 3.28 -6.74 -18.62
CA GLU A 32 4.27 -5.82 -18.05
C GLU A 32 4.05 -4.38 -18.54
N ALA A 33 3.79 -4.20 -19.84
CA ALA A 33 3.53 -2.89 -20.43
C ALA A 33 2.29 -2.23 -19.82
N ASP A 34 1.18 -2.96 -19.70
CA ASP A 34 -0.05 -2.45 -19.07
C ASP A 34 0.17 -2.06 -17.61
N ALA A 35 0.93 -2.87 -16.87
CA ALA A 35 1.21 -2.60 -15.46
C ALA A 35 2.06 -1.33 -15.27
N ILE A 36 3.11 -1.15 -16.10
CA ILE A 36 3.97 0.05 -16.09
C ILE A 36 3.16 1.29 -16.50
N GLN A 37 2.32 1.17 -17.52
CA GLN A 37 1.48 2.26 -17.97
C GLN A 37 0.44 2.66 -16.91
N SER A 38 -0.17 1.67 -16.23
CA SER A 38 -1.07 1.91 -15.10
C SER A 38 -0.33 2.56 -13.94
N LEU A 39 0.90 2.15 -13.64
CA LEU A 39 1.73 2.78 -12.61
C LEU A 39 1.96 4.25 -12.94
N LEU A 40 2.40 4.55 -14.17
CA LEU A 40 2.64 5.92 -14.63
C LEU A 40 1.37 6.79 -14.53
N ALA A 41 0.22 6.26 -14.99
CA ALA A 41 -1.06 6.98 -14.95
C ALA A 41 -1.49 7.37 -13.52
N TYR A 42 -1.07 6.61 -12.51
CA TYR A 42 -1.35 6.90 -11.10
C TYR A 42 -0.30 7.80 -10.41
N ALA A 43 0.76 8.19 -11.10
CA ALA A 43 1.80 9.06 -10.53
C ALA A 43 1.25 10.39 -9.98
N PRO A 44 0.35 11.12 -10.66
CA PRO A 44 -0.25 12.35 -10.13
C PRO A 44 -1.09 12.10 -8.86
N ARG A 45 -1.87 11.00 -8.80
CA ARG A 45 -2.64 10.65 -7.61
C ARG A 45 -1.72 10.31 -6.43
N TYR A 46 -0.64 9.57 -6.68
CA TYR A 46 0.34 9.28 -5.66
C TYR A 46 1.05 10.55 -5.17
N ALA A 47 1.41 11.46 -6.08
CA ALA A 47 2.01 12.75 -5.72
C ALA A 47 1.11 13.58 -4.80
N SER A 48 -0.21 13.58 -5.03
CA SER A 48 -1.15 14.31 -4.16
C SER A 48 -1.23 13.74 -2.75
N VAL A 49 -0.92 12.45 -2.58
CA VAL A 49 -0.88 11.78 -1.27
C VAL A 49 0.41 12.10 -0.53
N VAL A 50 1.57 11.91 -1.18
CA VAL A 50 2.87 11.97 -0.50
C VAL A 50 3.47 13.38 -0.47
N GLY A 51 2.97 14.28 -1.30
CA GLY A 51 3.37 15.70 -1.29
C GLY A 51 4.78 15.96 -1.75
N ALA A 52 5.41 16.95 -1.11
CA ALA A 52 6.74 17.43 -1.49
C ALA A 52 7.81 16.32 -1.36
N GLY A 53 8.70 16.26 -2.35
CA GLY A 53 9.78 15.26 -2.42
C GLY A 53 9.51 14.13 -3.41
N PHE A 54 8.28 13.97 -3.90
CA PHE A 54 7.96 13.10 -5.02
C PHE A 54 7.68 13.93 -6.28
N GLU A 55 8.56 13.82 -7.24
CA GLU A 55 8.35 14.39 -8.57
C GLU A 55 7.66 13.34 -9.44
N ALA A 56 6.38 13.59 -9.78
CA ALA A 56 5.60 12.66 -10.56
C ALA A 56 6.20 12.47 -11.96
N PRO A 57 6.58 11.25 -12.36
CA PRO A 57 7.02 10.97 -13.72
C PRO A 57 5.88 11.24 -14.70
N SER A 58 6.22 11.70 -15.90
CA SER A 58 5.23 12.01 -16.94
C SER A 58 5.35 11.14 -18.20
N ILE A 59 6.47 10.46 -18.37
CA ILE A 59 6.74 9.59 -19.53
C ILE A 59 7.36 8.26 -19.07
N LEU A 60 7.22 7.24 -19.89
CA LEU A 60 7.71 5.88 -19.56
C LEU A 60 9.22 5.82 -19.31
N SER A 61 10.02 6.65 -19.98
CA SER A 61 11.47 6.71 -19.78
C SER A 61 11.89 7.24 -18.40
N ASP A 62 10.96 7.84 -17.64
CA ASP A 62 11.20 8.24 -16.25
C ASP A 62 11.14 7.04 -15.28
N LEU A 63 10.76 5.87 -15.78
CA LEU A 63 10.68 4.61 -15.03
C LEU A 63 11.73 3.62 -15.54
N ALA A 64 12.47 3.00 -14.63
CA ALA A 64 13.45 1.95 -14.95
C ALA A 64 13.09 0.63 -14.26
N VAL A 65 12.79 -0.40 -15.03
CA VAL A 65 12.58 -1.74 -14.47
C VAL A 65 13.92 -2.32 -14.05
N VAL A 66 14.10 -2.48 -12.73
CA VAL A 66 15.34 -2.97 -12.12
C VAL A 66 15.25 -4.42 -11.64
N GLU A 67 14.04 -4.95 -11.44
CA GLU A 67 13.82 -6.30 -10.93
C GLU A 67 12.56 -6.93 -11.54
N ARG A 68 12.60 -8.25 -11.76
CA ARG A 68 11.44 -9.06 -12.15
C ARG A 68 11.32 -10.25 -11.21
N LEU A 69 10.18 -10.33 -10.53
CA LEU A 69 9.83 -11.39 -9.59
C LEU A 69 8.79 -12.31 -10.21
N GLN A 70 8.94 -13.59 -10.00
CA GLN A 70 7.88 -14.53 -10.37
C GLN A 70 6.71 -14.37 -9.39
N GLY A 71 5.55 -13.95 -9.89
CA GLY A 71 4.32 -13.83 -9.14
C GLY A 71 3.79 -15.18 -8.63
N ASN A 72 2.75 -15.13 -7.83
CA ASN A 72 2.13 -16.29 -7.21
C ASN A 72 0.59 -16.17 -7.23
N VAL A 73 -0.10 -17.05 -6.49
CA VAL A 73 -1.58 -17.02 -6.36
C VAL A 73 -2.07 -15.67 -5.84
N THR A 74 -1.34 -15.02 -4.93
CA THR A 74 -1.70 -13.69 -4.39
C THR A 74 -1.65 -12.64 -5.50
N THR A 75 -0.63 -12.69 -6.37
CA THR A 75 -0.52 -11.82 -7.56
C THR A 75 -1.72 -12.00 -8.48
N GLU A 76 -2.07 -13.24 -8.79
CA GLU A 76 -3.25 -13.58 -9.61
C GLU A 76 -4.55 -13.09 -9.00
N PHE A 77 -4.70 -13.21 -7.69
CA PHE A 77 -5.86 -12.73 -6.95
C PHE A 77 -6.01 -11.21 -6.99
N GLY A 78 -4.92 -10.47 -7.22
CA GLY A 78 -4.93 -9.02 -7.38
C GLY A 78 -4.27 -8.24 -6.26
N ALA A 79 -3.27 -8.85 -5.62
CA ALA A 79 -2.44 -8.17 -4.63
C ALA A 79 -0.95 -8.51 -4.84
N PRO A 80 -0.01 -7.54 -4.74
CA PRO A 80 1.41 -7.81 -4.83
C PRO A 80 1.83 -8.64 -3.62
N GLY A 81 2.38 -9.83 -3.84
CA GLY A 81 2.66 -10.81 -2.79
C GLY A 81 4.13 -11.21 -2.68
N LYS A 82 5.01 -10.58 -3.46
CA LYS A 82 6.44 -10.86 -3.45
C LYS A 82 7.23 -9.76 -2.76
N VAL A 83 8.35 -10.14 -2.17
CA VAL A 83 9.26 -9.22 -1.50
C VAL A 83 10.34 -8.82 -2.49
N PRO A 84 10.42 -7.56 -2.95
CA PRO A 84 11.52 -7.08 -3.77
C PRO A 84 12.85 -7.11 -3.01
N GLU A 85 13.96 -7.29 -3.71
CA GLU A 85 15.29 -7.28 -3.12
C GLU A 85 15.58 -5.99 -2.34
N ALA A 86 15.08 -4.86 -2.85
CA ALA A 86 15.19 -3.56 -2.19
C ALA A 86 14.61 -3.54 -0.77
N ASP A 87 13.63 -4.38 -0.46
CA ASP A 87 13.02 -4.45 0.87
C ASP A 87 13.82 -5.26 1.89
N GLY A 88 14.89 -5.92 1.46
CA GLY A 88 15.89 -6.53 2.35
C GLY A 88 16.91 -5.54 2.90
N ARG A 89 16.97 -4.32 2.36
CA ARG A 89 17.91 -3.28 2.84
C ARG A 89 17.54 -2.83 4.25
N GLU A 90 18.54 -2.60 5.08
CA GLU A 90 18.35 -2.01 6.40
C GLU A 90 17.75 -0.59 6.29
N LEU A 91 17.07 -0.18 7.34
CA LEU A 91 16.55 1.18 7.50
C LEU A 91 17.46 1.93 8.47
N ASP A 92 18.11 3.00 7.99
CA ASP A 92 18.65 4.01 8.91
C ASP A 92 17.51 4.87 9.48
N GLY A 93 17.82 5.68 10.48
CA GLY A 93 16.79 6.46 11.18
C GLY A 93 16.04 7.44 10.29
N LEU A 94 16.71 8.09 9.31
CA LEU A 94 16.08 9.03 8.38
C LEU A 94 15.14 8.31 7.41
N GLU A 95 15.59 7.20 6.86
CA GLU A 95 14.78 6.42 5.94
C GLU A 95 13.60 5.74 6.65
N LEU A 96 13.77 5.31 7.92
CA LEU A 96 12.68 4.79 8.73
C LEU A 96 11.57 5.83 8.90
N GLU A 97 11.92 7.06 9.32
CA GLU A 97 10.93 8.12 9.50
C GLU A 97 10.29 8.54 8.17
N ARG A 98 11.04 8.52 7.06
CA ARG A 98 10.46 8.71 5.73
C ARG A 98 9.43 7.62 5.39
N GLN A 99 9.75 6.36 5.65
CA GLN A 99 8.84 5.23 5.41
C GLN A 99 7.58 5.32 6.29
N VAL A 100 7.72 5.69 7.55
CA VAL A 100 6.60 5.94 8.47
C VAL A 100 5.73 7.08 7.95
N GLY A 101 6.33 8.20 7.55
CA GLY A 101 5.59 9.34 7.00
C GLY A 101 4.81 9.01 5.71
N LEU A 102 5.35 8.15 4.84
CA LEU A 102 4.64 7.67 3.65
C LEU A 102 3.43 6.78 4.03
N LEU A 103 3.56 5.95 5.06
CA LEU A 103 2.44 5.14 5.56
C LEU A 103 1.36 6.01 6.20
N GLU A 104 1.75 7.01 7.00
CA GLU A 104 0.83 7.99 7.61
C GLU A 104 0.10 8.81 6.54
N ALA A 105 0.79 9.21 5.47
CA ALA A 105 0.17 9.88 4.33
C ALA A 105 -0.87 8.99 3.62
N ALA A 106 -0.60 7.69 3.49
CA ALA A 106 -1.56 6.74 2.94
C ALA A 106 -2.80 6.60 3.85
N TRP A 107 -2.63 6.51 5.16
CA TRP A 107 -3.75 6.50 6.12
C TRP A 107 -4.59 7.78 6.03
N LYS A 108 -3.95 8.93 5.98
CA LYS A 108 -4.64 10.21 5.81
C LYS A 108 -5.46 10.26 4.52
N ALA A 109 -4.92 9.72 3.41
CA ALA A 109 -5.65 9.64 2.15
C ALA A 109 -6.91 8.77 2.28
N LEU A 110 -6.81 7.61 2.94
CA LEU A 110 -7.96 6.75 3.20
C LEU A 110 -9.00 7.45 4.09
N ASP A 111 -8.57 8.11 5.16
CA ASP A 111 -9.47 8.82 6.07
C ASP A 111 -10.20 9.95 5.33
N THR A 112 -9.49 10.70 4.47
CA THR A 112 -10.09 11.75 3.60
C THR A 112 -11.10 11.17 2.62
N ALA A 113 -10.77 10.06 1.94
CA ALA A 113 -11.70 9.39 1.01
C ALA A 113 -12.92 8.81 1.76
N ALA A 114 -12.72 8.28 2.96
CA ALA A 114 -13.80 7.77 3.80
C ALA A 114 -14.75 8.90 4.24
N ASP A 115 -14.22 10.04 4.64
CA ASP A 115 -15.04 11.21 5.01
C ASP A 115 -15.88 11.73 3.83
N ALA A 116 -15.30 11.77 2.64
CA ALA A 116 -16.03 12.14 1.41
C ALA A 116 -17.10 11.10 1.03
N ALA A 117 -16.93 9.85 1.42
CA ALA A 117 -17.88 8.77 1.15
C ALA A 117 -19.02 8.67 2.17
N ARG A 118 -18.98 9.41 3.29
CA ARG A 118 -20.01 9.37 4.33
C ARG A 118 -21.36 9.88 3.80
N GLY A 119 -22.39 9.07 3.97
CA GLY A 119 -23.74 9.40 3.54
C GLY A 119 -23.95 9.31 2.01
N VAL A 120 -22.93 8.87 1.25
CA VAL A 120 -23.03 8.68 -0.19
C VAL A 120 -23.31 7.21 -0.51
N THR A 121 -24.24 6.95 -1.43
CA THR A 121 -24.41 5.61 -2.00
C THR A 121 -23.26 5.35 -2.96
N LEU A 122 -22.36 4.44 -2.60
CA LEU A 122 -21.20 4.10 -3.42
C LEU A 122 -21.62 3.34 -4.69
N ALA A 123 -21.09 3.77 -5.83
CA ALA A 123 -21.23 3.01 -7.07
C ALA A 123 -20.65 1.60 -6.93
N THR A 124 -21.07 0.67 -7.79
CA THR A 124 -20.52 -0.69 -7.85
C THR A 124 -19.02 -0.65 -8.11
N GLY A 125 -18.27 -1.37 -7.32
CA GLY A 125 -16.82 -1.43 -7.47
C GLY A 125 -16.38 -2.16 -8.75
N PRO A 126 -15.10 -2.04 -9.14
CA PRO A 126 -14.58 -2.49 -10.44
C PRO A 126 -14.65 -4.01 -10.68
N ARG A 127 -14.95 -4.78 -9.63
CA ARG A 127 -15.11 -6.25 -9.71
C ARG A 127 -16.58 -6.71 -9.69
N GLY A 128 -17.53 -5.80 -10.02
CA GLY A 128 -18.96 -6.12 -10.07
C GLY A 128 -19.63 -6.26 -8.70
N GLY A 129 -18.97 -5.89 -7.62
CA GLY A 129 -19.43 -5.87 -6.24
C GLY A 129 -18.88 -4.65 -5.54
N GLY A 130 -18.73 -4.72 -4.26
CA GLY A 130 -18.07 -3.70 -3.44
C GLY A 130 -18.59 -3.74 -2.03
N ARG A 131 -17.70 -3.56 -1.09
CA ARG A 131 -18.06 -3.34 0.30
C ARG A 131 -18.74 -1.97 0.40
N ASP A 132 -19.70 -1.83 1.33
CA ASP A 132 -20.06 -0.53 1.83
C ASP A 132 -18.86 0.12 2.56
N LEU A 133 -18.98 1.39 2.90
CA LEU A 133 -17.89 2.14 3.53
C LEU A 133 -17.40 1.46 4.82
N GLU A 134 -18.32 1.08 5.70
CA GLU A 134 -18.00 0.52 7.01
C GLU A 134 -17.23 -0.80 6.87
N LYS A 135 -17.75 -1.72 6.04
CA LYS A 135 -17.06 -2.99 5.77
C LYS A 135 -15.73 -2.83 5.07
N MET A 136 -15.54 -1.77 4.30
CA MET A 136 -14.24 -1.47 3.69
C MET A 136 -13.25 -1.01 4.75
N LEU A 137 -13.63 -0.11 5.65
CA LEU A 137 -12.78 0.35 6.74
C LEU A 137 -12.42 -0.80 7.71
N GLU A 138 -13.40 -1.63 8.08
CA GLU A 138 -13.16 -2.85 8.86
C GLU A 138 -12.17 -3.80 8.16
N HIS A 139 -12.33 -3.98 6.84
CA HIS A 139 -11.42 -4.82 6.06
C HIS A 139 -9.99 -4.29 6.06
N VAL A 140 -9.81 -2.97 5.90
CA VAL A 140 -8.47 -2.35 5.93
C VAL A 140 -7.85 -2.49 7.32
N ALA A 141 -8.56 -2.16 8.38
CA ALA A 141 -8.08 -2.30 9.76
C ALA A 141 -7.73 -3.76 10.11
N GLY A 142 -8.59 -4.71 9.69
CA GLY A 142 -8.33 -6.13 9.86
C GLY A 142 -7.09 -6.63 9.12
N ALA A 143 -6.84 -6.11 7.91
CA ALA A 143 -5.63 -6.41 7.15
C ALA A 143 -4.38 -5.82 7.82
N GLU A 144 -4.43 -4.58 8.32
CA GLU A 144 -3.32 -3.94 9.04
C GLU A 144 -2.96 -4.73 10.32
N SER A 145 -3.96 -5.16 11.09
CA SER A 145 -3.75 -6.03 12.25
C SER A 145 -3.10 -7.37 11.85
N SER A 146 -3.52 -7.95 10.72
CA SER A 146 -2.91 -9.16 10.17
C SER A 146 -1.47 -8.96 9.70
N TYR A 147 -1.17 -7.83 9.06
CA TYR A 147 0.20 -7.49 8.63
C TYR A 147 1.11 -7.21 9.83
N LEU A 148 0.59 -6.59 10.88
CA LEU A 148 1.33 -6.40 12.13
C LEU A 148 1.83 -7.73 12.71
N ARG A 149 1.01 -8.80 12.61
CA ARG A 149 1.44 -10.15 13.00
C ARG A 149 2.57 -10.68 12.11
N LYS A 150 2.60 -10.31 10.83
CA LYS A 150 3.71 -10.66 9.94
C LYS A 150 4.99 -9.90 10.27
N LEU A 151 4.89 -8.71 10.85
CA LEU A 151 6.03 -7.97 11.39
C LEU A 151 6.57 -8.60 12.70
N GLY A 152 5.80 -9.46 13.35
CA GLY A 152 6.15 -10.13 14.61
C GLY A 152 5.52 -9.49 15.85
N ALA A 153 4.60 -8.54 15.69
CA ALA A 153 3.85 -7.92 16.76
C ALA A 153 2.35 -8.22 16.65
N ARG A 154 1.59 -7.94 17.70
CA ARG A 154 0.12 -8.02 17.65
C ARG A 154 -0.52 -6.82 18.31
N TYR A 155 -1.62 -6.39 17.76
CA TYR A 155 -2.52 -5.43 18.38
C TYR A 155 -3.39 -6.14 19.44
N VAL A 156 -3.58 -5.53 20.59
CA VAL A 156 -4.35 -6.07 21.73
C VAL A 156 -5.46 -5.13 22.23
N GLY A 157 -5.65 -3.98 21.56
CA GLY A 157 -6.72 -3.03 21.86
C GLY A 157 -8.07 -3.41 21.25
N PRO A 158 -9.10 -2.56 21.42
CA PRO A 158 -10.40 -2.71 20.80
C PRO A 158 -10.30 -2.75 19.27
N PRO A 159 -11.06 -3.62 18.58
CA PRO A 159 -10.93 -3.79 17.13
C PRO A 159 -11.33 -2.55 16.31
N ASP A 160 -12.11 -1.65 16.89
CA ASP A 160 -12.58 -0.39 16.31
C ASP A 160 -11.68 0.81 16.63
N ASP A 161 -10.70 0.66 17.51
CA ASP A 161 -9.70 1.71 17.81
C ASP A 161 -8.57 1.68 16.77
N VAL A 162 -8.89 2.21 15.58
CA VAL A 162 -7.95 2.28 14.46
C VAL A 162 -6.77 3.20 14.76
N ALA A 163 -6.98 4.26 15.57
CA ALA A 163 -5.91 5.18 15.93
C ALA A 163 -4.85 4.47 16.78
N GLU A 164 -5.28 3.66 17.75
CA GLU A 164 -4.39 2.86 18.58
C GLU A 164 -3.69 1.75 17.79
N LEU A 165 -4.40 1.10 16.85
CA LEU A 165 -3.80 0.13 15.95
C LEU A 165 -2.66 0.77 15.14
N ARG A 166 -2.88 1.93 14.50
CA ARG A 166 -1.88 2.64 13.71
C ARG A 166 -0.69 3.08 14.55
N ARG A 167 -0.92 3.55 15.80
CA ARG A 167 0.15 3.85 16.74
C ARG A 167 0.99 2.62 17.06
N THR A 168 0.33 1.49 17.37
CA THR A 168 1.00 0.20 17.61
C THR A 168 1.84 -0.25 16.41
N VAL A 169 1.36 -0.02 15.18
CA VAL A 169 2.11 -0.31 13.95
C VAL A 169 3.39 0.52 13.88
N VAL A 170 3.31 1.84 14.09
CA VAL A 170 4.48 2.74 14.03
C VAL A 170 5.52 2.39 15.10
N GLU A 171 5.08 2.17 16.33
CA GLU A 171 5.96 1.75 17.43
C GLU A 171 6.66 0.41 17.13
N SER A 172 5.91 -0.55 16.59
CA SER A 172 6.46 -1.86 16.20
C SER A 172 7.45 -1.77 15.03
N LEU A 173 7.21 -0.87 14.06
CA LEU A 173 8.15 -0.61 12.96
C LEU A 173 9.46 -0.04 13.48
N ARG A 174 9.39 0.95 14.38
CA ARG A 174 10.57 1.56 15.01
C ARG A 174 11.34 0.54 15.83
N ALA A 175 10.67 -0.20 16.70
CA ALA A 175 11.30 -1.25 17.51
C ALA A 175 12.00 -2.31 16.63
N ARG A 176 11.33 -2.78 15.55
CA ARG A 176 11.91 -3.76 14.63
C ARG A 176 13.13 -3.21 13.87
N ALA A 177 13.09 -1.96 13.43
CA ALA A 177 14.19 -1.33 12.71
C ALA A 177 15.43 -1.15 13.62
N HIS A 178 15.22 -0.87 14.91
CA HIS A 178 16.30 -0.69 15.88
C HIS A 178 16.74 -1.99 16.59
N GLY A 179 16.10 -3.13 16.26
CA GLY A 179 16.38 -4.41 16.94
C GLY A 179 15.89 -4.45 18.40
N GLU A 180 14.95 -3.58 18.75
CA GLU A 180 14.37 -3.48 20.09
C GLU A 180 13.25 -4.51 20.32
N PRO A 181 12.97 -4.87 21.58
CA PRO A 181 11.84 -5.74 21.91
C PRO A 181 10.49 -5.12 21.50
N LEU A 182 9.62 -5.95 20.93
CA LEU A 182 8.25 -5.57 20.62
C LEU A 182 7.39 -5.59 21.90
N ALA A 183 6.50 -4.60 22.06
CA ALA A 183 5.62 -4.50 23.22
C ALA A 183 4.69 -5.72 23.36
N ASN A 184 4.14 -6.21 22.24
CA ASN A 184 3.26 -7.37 22.19
C ASN A 184 3.74 -8.35 21.11
N PRO A 185 4.81 -9.14 21.39
CA PRO A 185 5.37 -10.05 20.39
C PRO A 185 4.42 -11.20 20.05
N THR A 186 4.52 -11.67 18.82
CA THR A 186 3.83 -12.89 18.37
C THR A 186 4.79 -13.77 17.56
N ALA A 187 4.62 -15.08 17.69
CA ALA A 187 5.41 -16.02 16.92
C ALA A 187 5.08 -15.91 15.43
N VAL A 188 6.11 -15.79 14.62
CA VAL A 188 6.01 -15.77 13.15
C VAL A 188 7.18 -16.59 12.58
N LYS A 189 6.87 -17.51 11.66
CA LYS A 189 7.89 -18.39 11.07
C LYS A 189 8.95 -17.59 10.28
N GLN A 190 8.50 -16.56 9.56
CA GLN A 190 9.35 -15.65 8.80
C GLN A 190 8.75 -14.26 8.90
N ALA A 191 9.41 -13.40 9.65
CA ALA A 191 8.95 -12.03 9.82
C ALA A 191 9.19 -11.21 8.54
N TRP A 192 8.25 -10.32 8.25
CA TRP A 192 8.46 -9.30 7.23
C TRP A 192 9.51 -8.29 7.68
N SER A 193 10.29 -7.78 6.73
CA SER A 193 11.12 -6.60 6.99
C SER A 193 10.23 -5.37 7.20
N PRO A 194 10.69 -4.35 7.94
CA PRO A 194 9.97 -3.08 8.06
C PRO A 194 9.65 -2.44 6.70
N ARG A 195 10.58 -2.47 5.72
CA ARG A 195 10.35 -1.94 4.36
C ARG A 195 9.21 -2.66 3.66
N TYR A 196 9.21 -4.00 3.68
CA TYR A 196 8.16 -4.77 3.03
C TYR A 196 6.81 -4.56 3.72
N PHE A 197 6.79 -4.45 5.05
CA PHE A 197 5.58 -4.12 5.78
C PHE A 197 4.98 -2.80 5.29
N VAL A 198 5.77 -1.72 5.26
CA VAL A 198 5.31 -0.41 4.82
C VAL A 198 4.83 -0.45 3.37
N ARG A 199 5.59 -1.09 2.47
CA ARG A 199 5.18 -1.30 1.06
C ARG A 199 3.81 -1.93 0.96
N ARG A 200 3.61 -3.02 1.69
CA ARG A 200 2.39 -3.82 1.62
C ARG A 200 1.20 -3.12 2.24
N ALA A 201 1.39 -2.49 3.40
CA ALA A 201 0.36 -1.75 4.10
C ALA A 201 -0.05 -0.49 3.32
N ALA A 202 0.91 0.35 2.91
CA ALA A 202 0.61 1.56 2.15
C ALA A 202 -0.09 1.26 0.82
N TRP A 203 0.35 0.21 0.09
CA TRP A 203 -0.34 -0.20 -1.13
C TRP A 203 -1.80 -0.59 -0.86
N HIS A 204 -2.06 -1.40 0.16
CA HIS A 204 -3.41 -1.87 0.47
C HIS A 204 -4.33 -0.71 0.87
N VAL A 205 -3.82 0.19 1.70
CA VAL A 205 -4.54 1.39 2.13
C VAL A 205 -4.87 2.29 0.95
N LEU A 206 -3.89 2.58 0.08
CA LEU A 206 -4.09 3.44 -1.09
C LEU A 206 -4.98 2.81 -2.16
N ASP A 207 -4.90 1.49 -2.36
CA ASP A 207 -5.79 0.80 -3.30
C ASP A 207 -7.26 0.98 -2.90
N HIS A 208 -7.57 0.91 -1.59
CA HIS A 208 -8.90 1.14 -1.08
C HIS A 208 -9.29 2.64 -0.98
N ALA A 209 -8.35 3.53 -0.68
CA ALA A 209 -8.60 4.97 -0.74
C ALA A 209 -9.03 5.39 -2.16
N TRP A 210 -8.28 4.98 -3.17
CA TRP A 210 -8.61 5.27 -4.57
C TRP A 210 -9.86 4.54 -5.06
N GLU A 211 -10.15 3.32 -4.57
CA GLU A 211 -11.43 2.66 -4.83
C GLU A 211 -12.60 3.48 -4.30
N LEU A 212 -12.51 4.05 -3.09
CA LEU A 212 -13.55 4.92 -2.51
C LEU A 212 -13.74 6.18 -3.34
N GLU A 213 -12.66 6.89 -3.66
CA GLU A 213 -12.70 8.10 -4.48
C GLU A 213 -13.40 7.85 -5.82
N ASP A 214 -13.00 6.79 -6.54
CA ASP A 214 -13.57 6.44 -7.83
C ASP A 214 -15.07 6.09 -7.73
N ARG A 215 -15.50 5.41 -6.66
CA ARG A 215 -16.89 4.99 -6.45
C ARG A 215 -17.79 6.15 -6.01
N VAL A 216 -17.24 7.15 -5.30
CA VAL A 216 -17.96 8.39 -4.96
C VAL A 216 -18.17 9.25 -6.22
N THR A 217 -17.13 9.44 -7.03
CA THR A 217 -17.17 10.26 -8.24
C THR A 217 -18.18 9.73 -9.25
N VAL A 218 -18.19 8.41 -9.48
CA VAL A 218 -19.17 7.78 -10.41
C VAL A 218 -20.60 7.90 -9.89
N ALA A 219 -20.82 7.87 -8.56
CA ALA A 219 -22.14 8.05 -7.97
C ALA A 219 -22.65 9.48 -8.06
N ALA A 220 -21.76 10.48 -8.09
CA ALA A 220 -22.10 11.90 -8.19
C ALA A 220 -22.43 12.36 -9.62
N ASP A 221 -22.03 11.60 -10.64
CA ASP A 221 -22.31 11.88 -12.06
C ASP A 221 -23.17 10.76 -12.65
N PRO A 222 -24.49 10.74 -12.35
CA PRO A 222 -25.42 9.80 -12.97
C PRO A 222 -25.62 10.20 -14.43
N ALA A 223 -25.24 9.34 -15.36
CA ALA A 223 -25.45 9.49 -16.79
C ALA A 223 -26.93 9.64 -17.15
#